data_12c9bf64c18df319acd9f2c9d78f0d4f
#
_entry.id   12c9bf64c18df319acd9f2c9d78f0d4f
#
_cell.length_a   1.000
_cell.length_b   1.000
_cell.length_c   1.000
_cell.angle_alpha   90.00
_cell.angle_beta   90.00
_cell.angle_gamma   90.00
#
_symmetry.space_group_name_H-M   'P 1'
#
loop_
_entity.id
_entity.type
_entity.pdbx_description
1 polymer ?
#
loop_
_entity_poly.entity_id
_entity_poly.type
_entity_poly.pdbx_seq_one_letter_code
_entity_poly.pdbx_strand_id
1 'polypeptide(L)'
;MSTRPNPMPRLYRWRTNVIQVPAFAVVTVVCGSLSLLISFVDKGGRAQHRIARFWARLGVWISGASLTVRGAENLRKHPVAVYASNHTSYMDTPVIFATLPFQFRILAKKELWPIAFIGWYLDRSGQIPINTSNPRATLSSLGVGVKALRAGMPLFVFPEGARTPTGELQNFLSGAAYLAIRAQVPLVPIALKGVYDLLPIHTRHFYPAKLTLTVGEPIETAGMTLRQTEELTERLRDTIGKLNGQAPVARIEAPVSVLL
;
A
#
# COMPACT_ATOMS: atom_id res chain seq x y z
N MET A 1 -5.57 9.48 23.53
CA MET A 1 -5.08 10.87 23.57
C MET A 1 -4.41 11.17 22.26
N SER A 2 -5.06 11.96 21.40
CA SER A 2 -4.50 12.36 20.10
C SER A 2 -3.34 13.32 20.34
N THR A 3 -2.12 12.83 20.25
CA THR A 3 -0.93 13.69 20.23
C THR A 3 -0.88 14.40 18.87
N ARG A 4 -1.44 15.62 18.81
CA ARG A 4 -1.12 16.50 17.67
C ARG A 4 0.40 16.57 17.58
N PRO A 5 0.99 16.38 16.40
CA PRO A 5 2.44 16.51 16.25
C PRO A 5 2.83 17.90 16.74
N ASN A 6 3.88 17.96 17.56
CA ASN A 6 4.43 19.22 18.04
C ASN A 6 4.64 20.19 16.86
N PRO A 7 4.38 21.49 17.04
CA PRO A 7 4.54 22.45 15.97
C PRO A 7 5.96 22.37 15.42
N MET A 8 6.05 22.05 14.13
CA MET A 8 7.33 21.85 13.43
C MET A 8 8.17 23.13 13.54
N PRO A 9 9.46 23.03 13.92
CA PRO A 9 10.37 24.14 13.93
C PRO A 9 10.41 24.84 12.56
N ARG A 10 10.56 26.19 12.54
CA ARG A 10 10.53 27.00 11.31
C ARG A 10 11.51 26.51 10.24
N LEU A 11 12.70 26.04 10.66
CA LEU A 11 13.72 25.50 9.76
C LEU A 11 13.23 24.28 8.96
N TYR A 12 12.54 23.33 9.62
CA TYR A 12 12.00 22.14 8.93
C TYR A 12 10.86 22.49 7.98
N ARG A 13 10.02 23.47 8.35
CA ARG A 13 8.95 23.95 7.47
C ARG A 13 9.53 24.62 6.23
N TRP A 14 10.58 25.44 6.38
CA TRP A 14 11.27 26.05 5.25
C TRP A 14 11.87 24.97 4.34
N ARG A 15 12.64 24.04 4.89
CA ARG A 15 13.22 22.91 4.14
C ARG A 15 12.16 22.13 3.35
N THR A 16 11.04 21.80 3.99
CA THR A 16 9.97 21.07 3.32
C THR A 16 9.36 21.86 2.17
N ASN A 17 8.99 23.11 2.40
CA ASN A 17 8.26 23.91 1.40
C ASN A 17 9.15 24.37 0.24
N VAL A 18 10.41 24.67 0.50
CA VAL A 18 11.32 25.26 -0.51
C VAL A 18 12.18 24.22 -1.21
N ILE A 19 12.49 23.10 -0.55
CA ILE A 19 13.37 22.08 -1.12
C ILE A 19 12.61 20.78 -1.39
N GLN A 20 12.04 20.15 -0.34
CA GLN A 20 11.54 18.77 -0.45
C GLN A 20 10.29 18.65 -1.32
N VAL A 21 9.30 19.53 -1.13
CA VAL A 21 8.05 19.50 -1.92
C VAL A 21 8.32 19.86 -3.39
N PRO A 22 9.05 20.93 -3.74
CA PRO A 22 9.41 21.20 -5.13
C PRO A 22 10.23 20.08 -5.77
N ALA A 23 11.25 19.55 -5.07
CA ALA A 23 12.04 18.43 -5.58
C ALA A 23 11.19 17.19 -5.83
N PHE A 24 10.29 16.84 -4.90
CA PHE A 24 9.39 15.72 -5.08
C PHE A 24 8.40 15.94 -6.24
N ALA A 25 7.91 17.17 -6.42
CA ALA A 25 7.05 17.53 -7.55
C ALA A 25 7.79 17.38 -8.89
N VAL A 26 9.02 17.90 -9.00
CA VAL A 26 9.83 17.76 -10.22
C VAL A 26 10.10 16.29 -10.54
N VAL A 27 10.53 15.50 -9.56
CA VAL A 27 10.77 14.06 -9.74
C VAL A 27 9.48 13.34 -10.16
N THR A 28 8.33 13.72 -9.60
CA THR A 28 7.03 13.14 -9.95
C THR A 28 6.65 13.46 -11.41
N VAL A 29 6.82 14.72 -11.83
CA VAL A 29 6.55 15.12 -13.22
C VAL A 29 7.48 14.39 -14.19
N VAL A 30 8.78 14.38 -13.92
CA VAL A 30 9.78 13.74 -14.80
C VAL A 30 9.53 12.22 -14.90
N CYS A 31 9.46 11.54 -13.77
CA CYS A 31 9.23 10.09 -13.76
C CYS A 31 7.84 9.72 -14.31
N GLY A 32 6.81 10.52 -14.01
CA GLY A 32 5.47 10.33 -14.54
C GLY A 32 5.41 10.47 -16.06
N SER A 33 6.01 11.53 -16.60
CA SER A 33 6.09 11.75 -18.05
C SER A 33 6.87 10.63 -18.74
N LEU A 34 8.04 10.24 -18.19
CA LEU A 34 8.82 9.12 -18.72
C LEU A 34 8.04 7.80 -18.67
N SER A 35 7.32 7.55 -17.58
CA SER A 35 6.47 6.37 -17.44
C SER A 35 5.35 6.33 -18.47
N LEU A 36 4.72 7.47 -18.75
CA LEU A 36 3.68 7.58 -19.79
C LEU A 36 4.27 7.36 -21.18
N LEU A 37 5.41 7.94 -21.50
CA LEU A 37 6.08 7.74 -22.79
C LEU A 37 6.44 6.26 -23.00
N ILE A 38 7.06 5.62 -22.02
CA ILE A 38 7.44 4.21 -22.14
C ILE A 38 6.23 3.27 -22.22
N SER A 39 5.05 3.69 -21.73
CA SER A 39 3.83 2.89 -21.77
C SER A 39 3.34 2.54 -23.17
N PHE A 40 3.74 3.31 -24.19
CA PHE A 40 3.37 3.03 -25.58
C PHE A 40 4.07 1.78 -26.12
N VAL A 41 5.24 1.43 -25.57
CA VAL A 41 6.04 0.27 -25.99
C VAL A 41 6.07 -0.85 -24.93
N ASP A 42 5.88 -0.53 -23.66
CA ASP A 42 5.90 -1.48 -22.54
C ASP A 42 4.49 -1.98 -22.19
N LYS A 43 3.97 -2.89 -23.00
CA LYS A 43 2.64 -3.49 -22.77
C LYS A 43 2.52 -4.30 -21.46
N GLY A 44 3.63 -4.75 -20.89
CA GLY A 44 3.67 -5.52 -19.65
C GLY A 44 3.78 -4.69 -18.39
N GLY A 45 4.01 -3.36 -18.51
CA GLY A 45 4.17 -2.43 -17.39
C GLY A 45 5.45 -2.64 -16.58
N ARG A 46 6.41 -3.45 -17.06
CA ARG A 46 7.66 -3.74 -16.33
C ARG A 46 8.59 -2.53 -16.25
N ALA A 47 8.75 -1.82 -17.35
CA ALA A 47 9.57 -0.61 -17.39
C ALA A 47 8.91 0.52 -16.59
N GLN A 48 7.58 0.68 -16.72
CA GLN A 48 6.80 1.62 -15.90
C GLN A 48 6.98 1.32 -14.41
N HIS A 49 6.91 0.05 -14.01
CA HIS A 49 7.12 -0.36 -12.61
C HIS A 49 8.54 -0.04 -12.12
N ARG A 50 9.58 -0.22 -12.96
CA ARG A 50 10.96 0.16 -12.64
C ARG A 50 11.11 1.67 -12.43
N ILE A 51 10.45 2.47 -13.28
CA ILE A 51 10.42 3.94 -13.13
C ILE A 51 9.70 4.32 -11.82
N ALA A 52 8.57 3.69 -11.51
CA ALA A 52 7.85 3.93 -10.26
C ALA A 52 8.70 3.57 -9.02
N ARG A 53 9.47 2.48 -9.08
CA ARG A 53 10.42 2.13 -8.02
C ARG A 53 11.54 3.15 -7.86
N PHE A 54 12.07 3.65 -8.96
CA PHE A 54 13.09 4.71 -8.95
C PHE A 54 12.52 6.00 -8.35
N TRP A 55 11.36 6.45 -8.82
CA TRP A 55 10.61 7.58 -8.27
C TRP A 55 10.38 7.43 -6.76
N ALA A 56 9.95 6.27 -6.33
CA ALA A 56 9.67 5.98 -4.92
C ALA A 56 10.93 6.05 -4.05
N ARG A 57 12.05 5.51 -4.52
CA ARG A 57 13.36 5.60 -3.82
C ARG A 57 13.84 7.04 -3.70
N LEU A 58 13.72 7.82 -4.77
CA LEU A 58 14.01 9.26 -4.72
C LEU A 58 13.07 9.98 -3.76
N GLY A 59 11.78 9.65 -3.74
CA GLY A 59 10.81 10.24 -2.83
C GLY A 59 11.14 9.98 -1.36
N VAL A 60 11.49 8.75 -1.02
CA VAL A 60 11.95 8.40 0.34
C VAL A 60 13.25 9.15 0.68
N TRP A 61 14.20 9.23 -0.23
CA TRP A 61 15.45 9.97 -0.03
C TRP A 61 15.21 11.49 0.15
N ILE A 62 14.39 12.11 -0.70
CA ILE A 62 14.01 13.53 -0.62
C ILE A 62 13.32 13.84 0.71
N SER A 63 12.47 12.93 1.20
CA SER A 63 11.80 13.12 2.49
C SER A 63 12.76 13.21 3.67
N GLY A 64 14.01 12.74 3.51
CA GLY A 64 15.03 12.70 4.56
C GLY A 64 14.80 11.60 5.59
N ALA A 65 13.91 10.65 5.31
CA ALA A 65 13.67 9.50 6.18
C ALA A 65 14.73 8.42 5.98
N SER A 66 15.08 7.73 7.05
CA SER A 66 15.83 6.47 6.99
C SER A 66 14.86 5.28 6.94
N LEU A 67 15.07 4.37 6.00
CA LEU A 67 14.23 3.18 5.82
C LEU A 67 14.99 1.91 6.17
N THR A 68 14.50 1.17 7.15
CA THR A 68 14.98 -0.17 7.51
C THR A 68 13.99 -1.22 7.05
N VAL A 69 14.47 -2.28 6.41
CA VAL A 69 13.65 -3.43 5.98
C VAL A 69 14.02 -4.65 6.80
N ARG A 70 13.02 -5.31 7.37
CA ARG A 70 13.16 -6.55 8.15
C ARG A 70 12.34 -7.66 7.51
N GLY A 71 12.79 -8.90 7.58
CA GLY A 71 12.07 -10.05 7.03
C GLY A 71 12.03 -10.05 5.49
N ALA A 72 12.99 -9.40 4.82
CA ALA A 72 13.04 -9.32 3.36
C ALA A 72 13.16 -10.70 2.68
N GLU A 73 13.67 -11.71 3.38
CA GLU A 73 13.73 -13.11 2.95
C GLU A 73 12.34 -13.68 2.65
N ASN A 74 11.32 -13.24 3.37
CA ASN A 74 9.93 -13.69 3.17
C ASN A 74 9.34 -13.23 1.83
N LEU A 75 9.86 -12.16 1.24
CA LEU A 75 9.46 -11.71 -0.10
C LEU A 75 9.90 -12.68 -1.21
N ARG A 76 10.94 -13.49 -0.95
CA ARG A 76 11.49 -14.44 -1.93
C ARG A 76 10.85 -15.82 -1.85
N LYS A 77 10.24 -16.16 -0.72
CA LYS A 77 9.59 -17.48 -0.52
C LYS A 77 8.43 -17.67 -1.50
N HIS A 78 7.67 -16.61 -1.76
CA HIS A 78 6.47 -16.67 -2.59
C HIS A 78 6.43 -15.49 -3.56
N PRO A 79 6.95 -15.65 -4.79
CA PRO A 79 6.98 -14.57 -5.78
C PRO A 79 5.57 -14.13 -6.23
N VAL A 80 4.56 -15.02 -6.06
CA VAL A 80 3.16 -14.71 -6.35
C VAL A 80 2.37 -14.86 -5.06
N ALA A 81 1.93 -13.74 -4.51
CA ALA A 81 1.17 -13.67 -3.27
C ALA A 81 0.26 -12.43 -3.24
N VAL A 82 -0.65 -12.37 -2.29
CA VAL A 82 -1.29 -11.13 -1.87
C VAL A 82 -0.47 -10.54 -0.73
N TYR A 83 0.11 -9.38 -0.95
CA TYR A 83 0.82 -8.60 0.07
C TYR A 83 -0.15 -7.59 0.67
N ALA A 84 -0.21 -7.50 1.98
CA ALA A 84 -1.13 -6.60 2.67
C ALA A 84 -0.43 -5.82 3.78
N SER A 85 -0.74 -4.53 3.90
CA SER A 85 -0.13 -3.64 4.90
C SER A 85 -1.14 -2.68 5.52
N ASN A 86 -0.84 -2.18 6.72
CA ASN A 86 -1.50 -1.02 7.29
C ASN A 86 -1.32 0.21 6.41
N HIS A 87 -2.23 1.19 6.53
CA HIS A 87 -2.27 2.39 5.67
C HIS A 87 -2.41 3.67 6.50
N THR A 88 -1.34 4.42 6.64
CA THR A 88 -1.24 5.53 7.59
C THR A 88 -0.86 6.87 6.95
N SER A 89 -0.27 6.85 5.74
CA SER A 89 0.33 8.04 5.14
C SER A 89 0.27 8.01 3.61
N TYR A 90 0.42 9.18 2.99
CA TYR A 90 0.68 9.27 1.54
C TYR A 90 2.01 8.64 1.14
N MET A 91 2.94 8.50 2.08
CA MET A 91 4.25 7.89 1.83
C MET A 91 4.26 6.36 1.93
N ASP A 92 3.16 5.71 2.33
CA ASP A 92 3.10 4.24 2.39
C ASP A 92 3.35 3.63 1.01
N THR A 93 2.65 4.12 -0.02
CA THR A 93 2.81 3.64 -1.40
C THR A 93 4.24 3.82 -1.92
N PRO A 94 4.88 5.01 -1.82
CA PRO A 94 6.31 5.16 -2.11
C PRO A 94 7.21 4.18 -1.36
N VAL A 95 7.01 3.97 -0.06
CA VAL A 95 7.83 3.03 0.72
C VAL A 95 7.69 1.60 0.19
N ILE A 96 6.49 1.16 -0.16
CA ILE A 96 6.24 -0.16 -0.76
C ILE A 96 6.94 -0.30 -2.12
N PHE A 97 6.77 0.67 -3.03
CA PHE A 97 7.44 0.64 -4.34
C PHE A 97 8.97 0.68 -4.22
N ALA A 98 9.51 1.43 -3.27
CA ALA A 98 10.97 1.51 -3.04
C ALA A 98 11.54 0.16 -2.59
N THR A 99 10.75 -0.62 -1.83
CA THR A 99 11.20 -1.82 -1.11
C THR A 99 10.98 -3.11 -1.88
N LEU A 100 9.77 -3.38 -2.38
CA LEU A 100 9.46 -4.66 -3.03
C LEU A 100 10.31 -4.85 -4.30
N PRO A 101 11.03 -5.98 -4.43
CA PRO A 101 12.01 -6.16 -5.51
C PRO A 101 11.41 -6.61 -6.85
N PHE A 102 10.13 -6.95 -6.89
CA PHE A 102 9.42 -7.49 -8.04
C PHE A 102 8.30 -6.56 -8.51
N GLN A 103 7.75 -6.83 -9.70
CA GLN A 103 6.56 -6.15 -10.20
C GLN A 103 5.31 -6.65 -9.46
N PHE A 104 4.44 -5.74 -9.09
CA PHE A 104 3.14 -6.04 -8.48
C PHE A 104 2.09 -5.02 -8.94
N ARG A 105 0.83 -5.32 -8.72
CA ARG A 105 -0.28 -4.37 -8.93
C ARG A 105 -0.92 -4.03 -7.60
N ILE A 106 -1.41 -2.79 -7.50
CA ILE A 106 -2.13 -2.30 -6.31
C ILE A 106 -3.62 -2.27 -6.63
N LEU A 107 -4.43 -2.65 -5.65
CA LEU A 107 -5.84 -2.29 -5.63
C LEU A 107 -5.96 -0.84 -5.16
N ALA A 108 -6.36 0.06 -6.04
CA ALA A 108 -6.45 1.48 -5.77
C ALA A 108 -7.88 2.00 -5.94
N LYS A 109 -8.27 3.01 -5.17
CA LYS A 109 -9.62 3.61 -5.25
C LYS A 109 -9.90 4.12 -6.66
N LYS A 110 -11.06 3.78 -7.22
CA LYS A 110 -11.49 4.17 -8.57
C LYS A 110 -11.49 5.69 -8.78
N GLU A 111 -11.72 6.44 -7.73
CA GLU A 111 -11.72 7.91 -7.71
C GLU A 111 -10.37 8.54 -8.07
N LEU A 112 -9.29 7.75 -8.11
CA LEU A 112 -7.98 8.20 -8.55
C LEU A 112 -7.84 8.24 -10.08
N TRP A 113 -8.66 7.50 -10.83
CA TRP A 113 -8.58 7.41 -12.29
C TRP A 113 -8.88 8.72 -13.04
N PRO A 114 -9.85 9.58 -12.62
CA PRO A 114 -10.08 10.88 -13.23
C PRO A 114 -8.95 11.90 -13.01
N ILE A 115 -8.03 11.66 -12.08
CA ILE A 115 -6.93 12.59 -11.78
C ILE A 115 -5.88 12.46 -12.88
N ALA A 116 -5.66 13.55 -13.63
CA ALA A 116 -4.63 13.59 -14.67
C ALA A 116 -3.26 13.15 -14.14
N PHE A 117 -2.44 12.53 -14.98
CA PHE A 117 -1.18 11.86 -14.68
C PHE A 117 -1.31 10.62 -13.77
N ILE A 118 -2.01 10.72 -12.63
CA ILE A 118 -2.19 9.59 -11.70
C ILE A 118 -3.05 8.52 -12.38
N GLY A 119 -4.23 8.88 -12.88
CA GLY A 119 -5.13 7.95 -13.53
C GLY A 119 -4.53 7.34 -14.80
N TRP A 120 -3.84 8.13 -15.60
CA TRP A 120 -3.15 7.63 -16.79
C TRP A 120 -2.06 6.61 -16.44
N TYR A 121 -1.28 6.88 -15.37
CA TYR A 121 -0.30 5.93 -14.88
C TYR A 121 -0.98 4.65 -14.37
N LEU A 122 -2.02 4.78 -13.53
CA LEU A 122 -2.73 3.63 -12.95
C LEU A 122 -3.30 2.73 -14.05
N ASP A 123 -3.92 3.32 -15.06
CA ASP A 123 -4.50 2.60 -16.19
C ASP A 123 -3.41 1.88 -17.02
N ARG A 124 -2.41 2.63 -17.48
CA ARG A 124 -1.33 2.12 -18.34
C ARG A 124 -0.44 1.10 -17.65
N SER A 125 -0.22 1.22 -16.35
CA SER A 125 0.58 0.26 -15.55
C SER A 125 -0.23 -0.96 -15.10
N GLY A 126 -1.53 -1.02 -15.44
CA GLY A 126 -2.41 -2.15 -15.15
C GLY A 126 -2.79 -2.28 -13.67
N GLN A 127 -2.84 -1.16 -12.94
CA GLN A 127 -3.35 -1.17 -11.56
C GLN A 127 -4.85 -1.49 -11.57
N ILE A 128 -5.37 -2.02 -10.47
CA ILE A 128 -6.75 -2.53 -10.42
C ILE A 128 -7.63 -1.51 -9.68
N PRO A 129 -8.61 -0.88 -10.37
CA PRO A 129 -9.54 0.03 -9.73
C PRO A 129 -10.49 -0.75 -8.80
N ILE A 130 -10.68 -0.27 -7.57
CA ILE A 130 -11.67 -0.80 -6.65
C ILE A 130 -12.69 0.28 -6.27
N ASN A 131 -13.96 -0.07 -6.33
CA ASN A 131 -15.06 0.80 -5.89
C ASN A 131 -15.70 0.18 -4.64
N THR A 132 -15.31 0.68 -3.46
CA THR A 132 -15.79 0.17 -2.17
C THR A 132 -17.21 0.60 -1.82
N SER A 133 -17.80 1.56 -2.54
CA SER A 133 -19.18 2.01 -2.32
C SER A 133 -20.22 1.15 -3.07
N ASN A 134 -19.79 0.27 -3.98
CA ASN A 134 -20.67 -0.60 -4.76
C ASN A 134 -20.21 -2.06 -4.64
N PRO A 135 -20.94 -2.92 -3.90
CA PRO A 135 -20.55 -4.33 -3.67
C PRO A 135 -20.32 -5.13 -4.96
N ARG A 136 -21.20 -4.96 -5.97
CA ARG A 136 -21.06 -5.67 -7.26
C ARG A 136 -19.79 -5.24 -8.00
N ALA A 137 -19.50 -3.94 -8.01
CA ALA A 137 -18.29 -3.41 -8.63
C ALA A 137 -17.03 -3.86 -7.87
N THR A 138 -17.09 -3.92 -6.54
CA THR A 138 -16.04 -4.47 -5.68
C THR A 138 -15.73 -5.92 -6.06
N LEU A 139 -16.76 -6.80 -6.13
CA LEU A 139 -16.58 -8.20 -6.51
C LEU A 139 -16.01 -8.36 -7.92
N SER A 140 -16.44 -7.53 -8.87
CA SER A 140 -15.87 -7.51 -10.23
C SER A 140 -14.37 -7.18 -10.21
N SER A 141 -13.98 -6.15 -9.45
CA SER A 141 -12.56 -5.74 -9.28
C SER A 141 -11.73 -6.85 -8.62
N LEU A 142 -12.26 -7.48 -7.57
CA LEU A 142 -11.62 -8.63 -6.93
C LEU A 142 -11.47 -9.80 -7.91
N GLY A 143 -12.45 -10.03 -8.78
CA GLY A 143 -12.37 -11.04 -9.86
C GLY A 143 -11.21 -10.77 -10.82
N VAL A 144 -10.97 -9.50 -11.18
CA VAL A 144 -9.79 -9.10 -11.98
C VAL A 144 -8.49 -9.39 -11.20
N GLY A 145 -8.49 -9.09 -9.90
CA GLY A 145 -7.35 -9.40 -9.02
C GLY A 145 -7.02 -10.89 -8.96
N VAL A 146 -8.04 -11.76 -8.80
CA VAL A 146 -7.85 -13.21 -8.81
C VAL A 146 -7.26 -13.69 -10.14
N LYS A 147 -7.73 -13.16 -11.28
CA LYS A 147 -7.16 -13.50 -12.60
C LYS A 147 -5.70 -13.07 -12.69
N ALA A 148 -5.35 -11.89 -12.19
CA ALA A 148 -3.97 -11.40 -12.19
C ALA A 148 -3.05 -12.30 -11.35
N LEU A 149 -3.47 -12.68 -10.14
CA LEU A 149 -2.73 -13.61 -9.27
C LEU A 149 -2.48 -14.97 -9.95
N ARG A 150 -3.52 -15.54 -10.56
CA ARG A 150 -3.42 -16.82 -11.31
C ARG A 150 -2.52 -16.73 -12.54
N ALA A 151 -2.40 -15.52 -13.10
CA ALA A 151 -1.45 -15.23 -14.20
C ALA A 151 -0.02 -14.94 -13.72
N GLY A 152 0.27 -15.10 -12.41
CA GLY A 152 1.59 -14.90 -11.85
C GLY A 152 1.92 -13.46 -11.46
N MET A 153 0.91 -12.55 -11.39
CA MET A 153 1.11 -11.15 -11.00
C MET A 153 0.77 -10.97 -9.51
N PRO A 154 1.76 -10.64 -8.66
CA PRO A 154 1.51 -10.33 -7.25
C PRO A 154 0.60 -9.13 -7.08
N LEU A 155 -0.20 -9.13 -6.02
CA LEU A 155 -1.03 -7.99 -5.67
C LEU A 155 -0.62 -7.38 -4.33
N PHE A 156 -0.75 -6.07 -4.24
CA PHE A 156 -0.60 -5.33 -3.00
C PHE A 156 -1.92 -4.66 -2.61
N VAL A 157 -2.30 -4.80 -1.35
CA VAL A 157 -3.59 -4.31 -0.82
C VAL A 157 -3.37 -3.58 0.50
N PHE A 158 -4.07 -2.46 0.68
CA PHE A 158 -4.26 -1.82 1.98
C PHE A 158 -5.65 -2.21 2.51
N PRO A 159 -5.76 -3.22 3.38
CA PRO A 159 -7.07 -3.76 3.77
C PRO A 159 -7.91 -2.82 4.62
N GLU A 160 -7.33 -1.77 5.20
CA GLU A 160 -8.06 -0.70 5.87
C GLU A 160 -8.97 0.11 4.93
N GLY A 161 -8.72 0.06 3.60
CA GLY A 161 -9.49 0.77 2.60
C GLY A 161 -9.33 2.29 2.59
N ALA A 162 -8.78 2.88 3.64
CA ALA A 162 -8.45 4.30 3.77
C ALA A 162 -7.26 4.49 4.71
N ARG A 163 -6.60 5.65 4.62
CA ARG A 163 -5.54 6.01 5.56
C ARG A 163 -6.13 6.37 6.91
N THR A 164 -5.50 5.89 7.99
CA THR A 164 -5.92 6.21 9.35
C THR A 164 -5.59 7.67 9.72
N PRO A 165 -6.52 8.41 10.37
CA PRO A 165 -6.24 9.76 10.84
C PRO A 165 -5.37 9.82 12.09
N THR A 166 -5.23 8.72 12.82
CA THR A 166 -4.54 8.65 14.12
C THR A 166 -3.20 7.92 14.07
N GLY A 167 -2.88 7.23 12.98
CA GLY A 167 -1.74 6.33 12.90
C GLY A 167 -1.99 4.95 13.51
N GLU A 168 -3.16 4.74 14.12
CA GLU A 168 -3.56 3.46 14.69
C GLU A 168 -4.13 2.52 13.63
N LEU A 169 -3.93 1.22 13.82
CA LEU A 169 -4.45 0.19 12.94
C LEU A 169 -5.98 0.16 12.98
N GLN A 170 -6.61 0.25 11.81
CA GLN A 170 -8.06 0.20 11.66
C GLN A 170 -8.58 -1.22 11.47
N ASN A 171 -9.90 -1.38 11.37
CA ASN A 171 -10.51 -2.63 10.96
C ASN A 171 -10.16 -2.95 9.51
N PHE A 172 -10.01 -4.23 9.19
CA PHE A 172 -9.68 -4.69 7.86
C PHE A 172 -10.91 -5.13 7.09
N LEU A 173 -10.97 -4.73 5.83
CA LEU A 173 -11.89 -5.29 4.84
C LEU A 173 -11.39 -6.66 4.40
N SER A 174 -12.29 -7.56 4.14
CA SER A 174 -11.99 -8.96 3.79
C SER A 174 -11.38 -9.17 2.40
N GLY A 175 -11.24 -8.11 1.59
CA GLY A 175 -10.78 -8.19 0.21
C GLY A 175 -9.41 -8.87 0.02
N ALA A 176 -8.45 -8.64 0.91
CA ALA A 176 -7.12 -9.26 0.83
C ALA A 176 -7.20 -10.78 1.08
N ALA A 177 -7.94 -11.21 2.11
CA ALA A 177 -8.16 -12.61 2.43
C ALA A 177 -8.96 -13.31 1.31
N TYR A 178 -10.01 -12.66 0.80
CA TYR A 178 -10.78 -13.16 -0.34
C TYR A 178 -9.90 -13.44 -1.56
N LEU A 179 -9.04 -12.50 -1.94
CA LEU A 179 -8.11 -12.63 -3.08
C LEU A 179 -7.17 -13.82 -2.88
N ALA A 180 -6.54 -13.93 -1.71
CA ALA A 180 -5.61 -15.00 -1.39
C ALA A 180 -6.27 -16.37 -1.44
N ILE A 181 -7.42 -16.53 -0.78
CA ILE A 181 -8.20 -17.79 -0.78
C ILE A 181 -8.68 -18.16 -2.18
N ARG A 182 -9.27 -17.22 -2.93
CA ARG A 182 -9.79 -17.50 -4.29
C ARG A 182 -8.72 -17.82 -5.29
N ALA A 183 -7.53 -17.25 -5.15
CA ALA A 183 -6.39 -17.54 -6.00
C ALA A 183 -5.56 -18.73 -5.50
N GLN A 184 -5.75 -19.19 -4.25
CA GLN A 184 -4.96 -20.22 -3.56
C GLN A 184 -3.47 -19.84 -3.53
N VAL A 185 -3.18 -18.57 -3.18
CA VAL A 185 -1.83 -18.04 -3.04
C VAL A 185 -1.63 -17.52 -1.61
N PRO A 186 -0.40 -17.50 -1.08
CA PRO A 186 -0.13 -17.00 0.25
C PRO A 186 -0.57 -15.55 0.46
N LEU A 187 -0.93 -15.21 1.70
CA LEU A 187 -1.19 -13.86 2.17
C LEU A 187 -0.01 -13.40 3.04
N VAL A 188 0.72 -12.41 2.56
CA VAL A 188 1.97 -11.92 3.19
C VAL A 188 1.70 -10.64 3.96
N PRO A 189 1.75 -10.65 5.30
CA PRO A 189 1.57 -9.46 6.12
C PRO A 189 2.81 -8.57 6.06
N ILE A 190 2.61 -7.28 5.88
CA ILE A 190 3.65 -6.24 5.94
C ILE A 190 3.23 -5.18 6.94
N ALA A 191 4.13 -4.79 7.84
CA ALA A 191 3.89 -3.68 8.75
C ALA A 191 4.77 -2.49 8.38
N LEU A 192 4.14 -1.31 8.27
CA LEU A 192 4.78 -0.01 8.06
C LEU A 192 4.75 0.77 9.37
N LYS A 193 5.93 1.08 9.92
CA LYS A 193 6.09 1.88 11.14
C LYS A 193 6.83 3.18 10.85
N GLY A 194 6.39 4.28 11.50
CA GLY A 194 7.00 5.60 11.37
C GLY A 194 6.57 6.39 10.13
N VAL A 195 5.80 5.80 9.21
CA VAL A 195 5.38 6.50 7.98
C VAL A 195 4.31 7.55 8.28
N TYR A 196 3.45 7.30 9.26
CA TYR A 196 2.54 8.31 9.79
C TYR A 196 3.30 9.52 10.34
N ASP A 197 4.34 9.28 11.14
CA ASP A 197 5.15 10.35 11.73
C ASP A 197 5.89 11.17 10.66
N LEU A 198 6.31 10.54 9.55
CA LEU A 198 6.96 11.21 8.44
C LEU A 198 6.04 12.21 7.74
N LEU A 199 4.82 11.81 7.42
CA LEU A 199 3.85 12.63 6.70
C LEU A 199 2.42 12.27 7.14
N PRO A 200 1.93 12.84 8.26
CA PRO A 200 0.54 12.66 8.71
C PRO A 200 -0.46 13.15 7.66
N ILE A 201 -1.62 12.50 7.54
CA ILE A 201 -2.57 12.70 6.42
C ILE A 201 -3.13 14.13 6.28
N HIS A 202 -3.13 14.93 7.34
CA HIS A 202 -3.63 16.31 7.32
C HIS A 202 -2.51 17.35 7.25
N THR A 203 -1.27 16.90 6.95
CA THR A 203 -0.10 17.79 6.85
C THR A 203 0.45 17.80 5.44
N ARG A 204 1.25 18.83 5.12
CA ARG A 204 2.00 18.95 3.86
C ARG A 204 3.50 19.01 4.10
N HIS A 205 3.95 18.64 5.31
CA HIS A 205 5.33 18.79 5.71
C HIS A 205 5.93 17.44 6.08
N PHE A 206 7.14 17.19 5.58
CA PHE A 206 7.92 16.03 5.98
C PHE A 206 8.58 16.26 7.34
N TYR A 207 8.28 15.41 8.29
CA TYR A 207 8.93 15.39 9.59
C TYR A 207 10.10 14.40 9.59
N PRO A 208 11.18 14.65 10.33
CA PRO A 208 12.23 13.65 10.49
C PRO A 208 11.65 12.36 11.11
N ALA A 209 11.78 11.25 10.41
CA ALA A 209 11.27 9.97 10.88
C ALA A 209 12.19 8.80 10.49
N LYS A 210 12.18 7.77 11.35
CA LYS A 210 12.79 6.47 11.06
C LYS A 210 11.68 5.52 10.62
N LEU A 211 11.77 5.03 9.40
CA LEU A 211 10.80 4.11 8.83
C LEU A 211 11.27 2.67 9.01
N THR A 212 10.36 1.81 9.36
CA THR A 212 10.61 0.37 9.35
C THR A 212 9.51 -0.32 8.55
N LEU A 213 9.92 -1.10 7.54
CA LEU A 213 9.05 -2.03 6.84
C LEU A 213 9.41 -3.43 7.32
N THR A 214 8.47 -4.11 7.93
CA THR A 214 8.65 -5.49 8.40
C THR A 214 7.78 -6.43 7.58
N VAL A 215 8.39 -7.41 6.93
CA VAL A 215 7.68 -8.47 6.20
C VAL A 215 7.53 -9.66 7.14
N GLY A 216 6.29 -10.01 7.46
CA GLY A 216 5.99 -11.17 8.29
C GLY A 216 6.06 -12.49 7.53
N GLU A 217 5.90 -13.59 8.24
CA GLU A 217 5.80 -14.92 7.64
C GLU A 217 4.53 -15.01 6.77
N PRO A 218 4.62 -15.60 5.59
CA PRO A 218 3.46 -15.84 4.74
C PRO A 218 2.42 -16.72 5.45
N ILE A 219 1.15 -16.36 5.30
CA ILE A 219 0.02 -17.16 5.76
C ILE A 219 -0.46 -17.99 4.57
N GLU A 220 -0.28 -19.29 4.66
CA GLU A 220 -0.70 -20.22 3.61
C GLU A 220 -2.23 -20.26 3.50
N THR A 221 -2.74 -20.32 2.27
CA THR A 221 -4.17 -20.38 1.98
C THR A 221 -4.57 -21.62 1.18
N ALA A 222 -3.59 -22.48 0.86
CA ALA A 222 -3.84 -23.72 0.15
C ALA A 222 -4.88 -24.58 0.91
N GLY A 223 -5.95 -24.99 0.24
CA GLY A 223 -7.05 -25.74 0.84
C GLY A 223 -8.05 -24.91 1.64
N MET A 224 -7.80 -23.62 1.88
CA MET A 224 -8.78 -22.74 2.52
C MET A 224 -9.99 -22.48 1.62
N THR A 225 -11.15 -22.33 2.24
CA THR A 225 -12.42 -21.99 1.58
C THR A 225 -12.87 -20.57 1.93
N LEU A 226 -13.79 -20.01 1.17
CA LEU A 226 -14.32 -18.67 1.42
C LEU A 226 -15.02 -18.53 2.79
N ARG A 227 -15.40 -19.61 3.42
CA ARG A 227 -15.97 -19.60 4.79
C ARG A 227 -14.95 -19.12 5.83
N GLN A 228 -13.67 -19.25 5.52
CA GLN A 228 -12.55 -18.84 6.40
C GLN A 228 -12.03 -17.42 6.12
N THR A 229 -12.73 -16.66 5.25
CA THR A 229 -12.29 -15.31 4.86
C THR A 229 -12.21 -14.38 6.07
N GLU A 230 -13.19 -14.40 6.95
CA GLU A 230 -13.21 -13.56 8.16
C GLU A 230 -12.08 -13.92 9.11
N GLU A 231 -11.92 -15.20 9.43
CA GLU A 231 -10.84 -15.72 10.27
C GLU A 231 -9.47 -15.31 9.73
N LEU A 232 -9.24 -15.43 8.42
CA LEU A 232 -7.98 -15.04 7.78
C LEU A 232 -7.78 -13.52 7.83
N THR A 233 -8.85 -12.73 7.72
CA THR A 233 -8.79 -11.27 7.82
C THR A 233 -8.36 -10.83 9.23
N GLU A 234 -8.95 -11.40 10.25
CA GLU A 234 -8.57 -11.15 11.66
C GLU A 234 -7.12 -11.58 11.92
N ARG A 235 -6.75 -12.78 11.48
CA ARG A 235 -5.37 -13.27 11.62
C ARG A 235 -4.36 -12.34 10.94
N LEU A 236 -4.68 -11.83 9.75
CA LEU A 236 -3.85 -10.84 9.04
C LEU A 236 -3.69 -9.57 9.86
N ARG A 237 -4.80 -9.02 10.38
CA ARG A 237 -4.83 -7.80 11.17
C ARG A 237 -4.00 -7.94 12.44
N ASP A 238 -4.19 -9.02 13.18
CA ASP A 238 -3.44 -9.31 14.42
C ASP A 238 -1.95 -9.45 14.13
N THR A 239 -1.59 -10.12 13.03
CA THR A 239 -0.20 -10.28 12.62
C THR A 239 0.43 -8.93 12.30
N ILE A 240 -0.21 -8.08 11.52
CA ILE A 240 0.29 -6.74 11.21
C ILE A 240 0.38 -5.89 12.47
N GLY A 241 -0.60 -5.97 13.37
CA GLY A 241 -0.58 -5.29 14.67
C GLY A 241 0.64 -5.67 15.51
N LYS A 242 0.91 -6.97 15.64
CA LYS A 242 2.09 -7.50 16.35
C LYS A 242 3.40 -7.02 15.71
N LEU A 243 3.51 -7.07 14.39
CA LEU A 243 4.71 -6.62 13.66
C LEU A 243 4.94 -5.11 13.82
N ASN A 244 3.87 -4.33 13.93
CA ASN A 244 3.93 -2.87 14.14
C ASN A 244 4.15 -2.50 15.62
N GLY A 245 4.05 -3.44 16.55
CA GLY A 245 4.11 -3.21 17.99
C GLY A 245 2.89 -2.49 18.54
N GLN A 246 1.75 -2.63 17.87
CA GLN A 246 0.44 -2.16 18.33
C GLN A 246 -0.28 -3.33 19.02
N ALA A 247 -0.87 -3.07 20.19
CA ALA A 247 -1.69 -4.07 20.88
C ALA A 247 -2.90 -4.44 20.01
N PRO A 248 -3.47 -5.66 20.16
CA PRO A 248 -4.74 -6.00 19.53
C PRO A 248 -5.79 -4.96 19.93
N VAL A 249 -6.32 -4.22 18.97
CA VAL A 249 -7.42 -3.29 19.23
C VAL A 249 -8.65 -4.15 19.52
N ALA A 250 -9.33 -3.89 20.65
CA ALA A 250 -10.58 -4.56 21.00
C ALA A 250 -11.54 -4.48 19.80
N ARG A 251 -12.28 -5.57 19.55
CA ARG A 251 -13.30 -5.62 18.48
C ARG A 251 -14.23 -4.41 18.66
N ILE A 252 -14.17 -3.48 17.71
CA ILE A 252 -15.30 -2.60 17.47
C ILE A 252 -16.25 -3.44 16.61
N GLU A 253 -17.37 -3.89 17.18
CA GLU A 253 -18.44 -4.54 16.43
C GLU A 253 -18.88 -3.56 15.34
N ALA A 254 -18.37 -3.75 14.13
CA ALA A 254 -18.89 -3.04 12.98
C ALA A 254 -20.29 -3.57 12.70
N PRO A 255 -21.28 -2.71 12.37
CA PRO A 255 -22.58 -3.20 11.95
C PRO A 255 -22.41 -4.12 10.75
N VAL A 256 -23.05 -5.29 10.83
CA VAL A 256 -23.07 -6.36 9.83
C VAL A 256 -23.78 -5.87 8.56
N SER A 257 -23.14 -5.05 7.74
CA SER A 257 -23.72 -4.56 6.48
C SER A 257 -22.73 -4.18 5.40
N VAL A 258 -21.60 -4.91 5.29
CA VAL A 258 -20.74 -4.83 4.06
C VAL A 258 -20.22 -6.24 3.74
N LEU A 259 -21.13 -7.19 3.69
CA LEU A 259 -20.95 -8.48 3.01
C LEU A 259 -22.05 -8.59 1.99
N LEU A 260 -21.75 -8.42 0.75
CA LEU A 260 -22.36 -8.86 -0.51
C LEU A 260 -22.25 -7.77 -1.56
#